data_98cd92aabceb4a475f8b07f4d7df0c37
#
_entry.id   98cd92aabceb4a475f8b07f4d7df0c37
#
_cell.length_a   1.000
_cell.length_b   1.000
_cell.length_c   1.000
_cell.angle_alpha   90.00
_cell.angle_beta   90.00
_cell.angle_gamma   90.00
#
_symmetry.space_group_name_H-M   'P 1'
#
loop_
_entity.id
_entity.type
_entity.pdbx_description
1 polymer ?
#
loop_
_entity_poly.entity_id
_entity_poly.type
_entity_poly.pdbx_seq_one_letter_code
_entity_poly.pdbx_strand_id
1 'polypeptide(L)'
;MKKLFIIAFVSLSMATMAQHVSPLSIQIAEINLDSLRNAYLSQPTMYRASLEVVAEQLEQNVQQIKSATQELKQEQAHGKEIARATKEANKNLTALQNLYEKEESEKDALLVMIEQQKKKLTRQDKINSQTTDYYVQMLNEQQQIVEQSMSDLKIRKQQVEQLLEEWQTLQMKYQTYNQEIEKKAFELAQTEVLLKERMKILKEEQKAAKSL
;
A
#
# COMPACT_ATOMS: atom_id res chain seq x y z
N MET A 1 1.90 11.54 23.99
CA MET A 1 0.64 11.33 23.28
C MET A 1 0.81 11.28 21.75
N LYS A 2 1.55 12.16 21.07
CA LYS A 2 1.78 12.10 19.61
C LYS A 2 2.44 10.78 19.11
N LYS A 3 3.29 10.14 19.94
CA LYS A 3 4.01 8.89 19.57
C LYS A 3 3.12 7.64 19.54
N LEU A 4 2.06 7.57 20.33
CA LEU A 4 1.07 6.49 20.32
C LEU A 4 0.14 6.56 19.08
N PHE A 5 -0.10 7.77 18.56
CA PHE A 5 -0.90 7.98 17.34
C PHE A 5 -0.22 7.42 16.09
N ILE A 6 1.11 7.45 15.99
CA ILE A 6 1.85 6.91 14.83
C ILE A 6 1.72 5.39 14.77
N ILE A 7 1.83 4.71 15.91
CA ILE A 7 1.68 3.24 16.00
C ILE A 7 0.24 2.82 15.64
N ALA A 8 -0.76 3.54 16.14
CA ALA A 8 -2.16 3.29 15.81
C ALA A 8 -2.48 3.55 14.32
N PHE A 9 -1.86 4.54 13.69
CA PHE A 9 -2.07 4.87 12.29
C PHE A 9 -1.45 3.84 11.35
N VAL A 10 -0.27 3.31 11.67
CA VAL A 10 0.37 2.22 10.91
C VAL A 10 -0.47 0.94 11.01
N SER A 11 -0.99 0.61 12.19
CA SER A 11 -1.86 -0.57 12.40
C SER A 11 -3.21 -0.46 11.67
N LEU A 12 -3.80 0.72 11.56
CA LEU A 12 -5.06 0.95 10.86
C LEU A 12 -4.91 0.85 9.34
N SER A 13 -3.78 1.35 8.80
CA SER A 13 -3.47 1.20 7.37
C SER A 13 -3.18 -0.26 6.98
N MET A 14 -2.72 -1.09 7.92
CA MET A 14 -2.52 -2.53 7.70
C MET A 14 -3.83 -3.29 7.47
N ALA A 15 -4.88 -2.97 8.19
CA ALA A 15 -6.18 -3.65 8.07
C ALA A 15 -6.87 -3.38 6.72
N THR A 16 -6.60 -2.22 6.09
CA THR A 16 -7.20 -1.84 4.81
C THR A 16 -6.48 -2.43 3.59
N MET A 17 -5.25 -2.95 3.75
CA MET A 17 -4.45 -3.51 2.66
C MET A 17 -4.77 -4.97 2.30
N ALA A 18 -5.71 -5.62 2.97
CA ALA A 18 -6.11 -7.00 2.67
C ALA A 18 -7.08 -7.11 1.48
N GLN A 19 -7.39 -6.02 0.80
CA GLN A 19 -8.29 -6.04 -0.35
C GLN A 19 -7.53 -6.52 -1.60
N HIS A 20 -7.96 -7.66 -2.13
CA HIS A 20 -7.54 -8.13 -3.45
C HIS A 20 -8.29 -7.35 -4.54
N VAL A 21 -7.60 -7.06 -5.64
CA VAL A 21 -8.25 -6.56 -6.85
C VAL A 21 -9.16 -7.64 -7.38
N SER A 22 -10.43 -7.33 -7.59
CA SER A 22 -11.38 -8.29 -8.16
C SER A 22 -10.98 -8.63 -9.61
N PRO A 23 -10.87 -9.90 -9.97
CA PRO A 23 -10.50 -10.27 -11.33
C PRO A 23 -11.58 -9.83 -12.34
N LEU A 24 -11.14 -9.46 -13.54
CA LEU A 24 -12.06 -9.14 -14.62
C LEU A 24 -12.67 -10.44 -15.19
N SER A 25 -13.99 -10.58 -15.09
CA SER A 25 -14.72 -11.77 -15.54
C SER A 25 -15.71 -11.50 -16.69
N ILE A 26 -15.38 -10.52 -17.55
CA ILE A 26 -16.24 -10.13 -18.66
C ILE A 26 -15.92 -10.98 -19.87
N GLN A 27 -16.87 -11.77 -20.32
CA GLN A 27 -16.81 -12.51 -21.58
C GLN A 27 -17.65 -11.77 -22.64
N ILE A 28 -16.99 -11.28 -23.69
CA ILE A 28 -17.69 -10.66 -24.80
C ILE A 28 -18.40 -11.72 -25.62
N ALA A 29 -19.68 -11.49 -25.94
CA ALA A 29 -20.47 -12.36 -26.77
C ALA A 29 -19.80 -12.58 -28.15
N GLU A 30 -19.62 -13.83 -28.51
CA GLU A 30 -19.10 -14.20 -29.84
C GLU A 30 -20.17 -14.06 -30.89
N ILE A 31 -19.82 -13.42 -32.00
CA ILE A 31 -20.70 -13.35 -33.18
C ILE A 31 -20.22 -14.39 -34.20
N ASN A 32 -20.91 -15.51 -34.27
CA ASN A 32 -20.65 -16.50 -35.32
C ASN A 32 -21.34 -16.08 -36.62
N LEU A 33 -20.63 -15.32 -37.46
CA LEU A 33 -21.13 -14.76 -38.69
C LEU A 33 -21.56 -15.84 -39.69
N ASP A 34 -20.87 -16.99 -39.76
CA ASP A 34 -21.20 -18.06 -40.68
C ASP A 34 -22.51 -18.75 -40.29
N SER A 35 -22.72 -18.97 -39.00
CA SER A 35 -23.98 -19.49 -38.47
C SER A 35 -25.13 -18.50 -38.70
N LEU A 36 -24.91 -17.21 -38.46
CA LEU A 36 -25.90 -16.16 -38.73
C LEU A 36 -26.25 -16.05 -40.21
N ARG A 37 -25.27 -16.09 -41.12
CA ARG A 37 -25.48 -16.05 -42.58
C ARG A 37 -26.20 -17.29 -43.11
N ASN A 38 -25.86 -18.46 -42.59
CA ASN A 38 -26.55 -19.71 -42.94
C ASN A 38 -28.02 -19.68 -42.49
N ALA A 39 -28.31 -19.16 -41.30
CA ALA A 39 -29.68 -18.95 -40.83
C ALA A 39 -30.43 -17.93 -41.71
N TYR A 40 -29.73 -16.88 -42.17
CA TYR A 40 -30.27 -15.89 -43.11
C TYR A 40 -30.72 -16.46 -44.46
N LEU A 41 -29.86 -17.29 -45.06
CA LEU A 41 -30.16 -17.90 -46.38
C LEU A 41 -31.35 -18.84 -46.31
N SER A 42 -31.63 -19.45 -45.17
CA SER A 42 -32.74 -20.41 -45.00
C SER A 42 -34.01 -19.79 -44.41
N GLN A 43 -33.93 -18.82 -43.52
CA GLN A 43 -35.05 -18.21 -42.79
C GLN A 43 -34.78 -16.76 -42.36
N PRO A 44 -35.15 -15.73 -43.14
CA PRO A 44 -34.85 -14.33 -42.85
C PRO A 44 -35.40 -13.80 -41.50
N THR A 45 -36.53 -14.32 -41.03
CA THR A 45 -37.11 -13.97 -39.74
C THR A 45 -36.27 -14.45 -38.54
N MET A 46 -35.73 -15.67 -38.64
CA MET A 46 -34.83 -16.20 -37.60
C MET A 46 -33.51 -15.46 -37.54
N TYR A 47 -33.00 -15.00 -38.69
CA TYR A 47 -31.80 -14.18 -38.75
C TYR A 47 -31.97 -12.87 -37.99
N ARG A 48 -33.08 -12.14 -38.16
CA ARG A 48 -33.38 -10.90 -37.45
C ARG A 48 -33.46 -11.13 -35.93
N ALA A 49 -34.20 -12.18 -35.54
CA ALA A 49 -34.30 -12.55 -34.12
C ALA A 49 -32.94 -12.90 -33.50
N SER A 50 -32.07 -13.61 -34.24
CA SER A 50 -30.70 -13.89 -33.75
C SER A 50 -29.85 -12.65 -33.59
N LEU A 51 -29.98 -11.67 -34.50
CA LEU A 51 -29.28 -10.37 -34.36
C LEU A 51 -29.76 -9.56 -33.16
N GLU A 52 -31.05 -9.64 -32.81
CA GLU A 52 -31.60 -8.98 -31.59
C GLU A 52 -31.03 -9.60 -30.33
N VAL A 53 -30.96 -10.93 -30.23
CA VAL A 53 -30.34 -11.63 -29.10
C VAL A 53 -28.86 -11.21 -28.91
N VAL A 54 -28.11 -11.19 -30.03
CA VAL A 54 -26.71 -10.75 -30.00
C VAL A 54 -26.61 -9.26 -29.55
N ALA A 55 -27.53 -8.43 -30.02
CA ALA A 55 -27.58 -7.01 -29.62
C ALA A 55 -27.79 -6.87 -28.11
N GLU A 56 -28.73 -7.59 -27.53
CA GLU A 56 -28.99 -7.59 -26.10
C GLU A 56 -27.76 -8.07 -25.29
N GLN A 57 -27.10 -9.13 -25.73
CA GLN A 57 -25.88 -9.63 -25.09
C GLN A 57 -24.74 -8.61 -25.11
N LEU A 58 -24.51 -7.95 -26.27
CA LEU A 58 -23.49 -6.91 -26.38
C LEU A 58 -23.86 -5.67 -25.52
N GLU A 59 -25.13 -5.33 -25.40
CA GLU A 59 -25.58 -4.25 -24.52
C GLU A 59 -25.33 -4.60 -23.04
N GLN A 60 -25.57 -5.83 -22.62
CA GLN A 60 -25.20 -6.32 -21.29
C GLN A 60 -23.68 -6.21 -21.07
N ASN A 61 -22.86 -6.58 -22.05
CA ASN A 61 -21.40 -6.40 -21.98
C ASN A 61 -21.00 -4.92 -21.83
N VAL A 62 -21.71 -3.99 -22.50
CA VAL A 62 -21.48 -2.54 -22.29
C VAL A 62 -21.70 -2.13 -20.83
N GLN A 63 -22.77 -2.63 -20.20
CA GLN A 63 -23.05 -2.33 -18.80
C GLN A 63 -22.00 -2.94 -17.87
N GLN A 64 -21.59 -4.18 -18.12
CA GLN A 64 -20.52 -4.84 -17.35
C GLN A 64 -19.19 -4.08 -17.42
N ILE A 65 -18.80 -3.62 -18.62
CA ILE A 65 -17.59 -2.81 -18.81
C ILE A 65 -17.70 -1.47 -18.07
N LYS A 66 -18.86 -0.81 -18.10
CA LYS A 66 -19.07 0.43 -17.34
C LYS A 66 -18.91 0.21 -15.83
N SER A 67 -19.50 -0.87 -15.30
CA SER A 67 -19.35 -1.22 -13.87
C SER A 67 -17.89 -1.51 -13.54
N ALA A 68 -17.22 -2.36 -14.31
CA ALA A 68 -15.80 -2.68 -14.11
C ALA A 68 -14.87 -1.44 -14.20
N THR A 69 -15.21 -0.50 -15.11
CA THR A 69 -14.48 0.77 -15.23
C THR A 69 -14.65 1.63 -13.97
N GLN A 70 -15.84 1.64 -13.38
CA GLN A 70 -16.12 2.38 -12.16
C GLN A 70 -15.39 1.75 -10.96
N GLU A 71 -15.43 0.43 -10.84
CA GLU A 71 -14.68 -0.33 -9.82
C GLU A 71 -13.18 -0.06 -9.92
N LEU A 72 -12.62 -0.15 -11.14
CA LEU A 72 -11.21 0.13 -11.38
C LEU A 72 -10.81 1.54 -10.94
N LYS A 73 -11.65 2.56 -11.18
CA LYS A 73 -11.40 3.92 -10.72
C LYS A 73 -11.38 4.01 -9.18
N GLN A 74 -12.26 3.28 -8.51
CA GLN A 74 -12.28 3.22 -7.04
C GLN A 74 -11.03 2.52 -6.51
N GLU A 75 -10.62 1.38 -7.09
CA GLU A 75 -9.39 0.67 -6.76
C GLU A 75 -8.14 1.55 -6.97
N GLN A 76 -8.08 2.30 -8.08
CA GLN A 76 -6.99 3.25 -8.34
C GLN A 76 -6.97 4.42 -7.33
N ALA A 77 -8.12 4.94 -6.94
CA ALA A 77 -8.20 6.00 -5.93
C ALA A 77 -7.71 5.49 -4.57
N HIS A 78 -8.17 4.30 -4.16
CA HIS A 78 -7.72 3.64 -2.95
C HIS A 78 -6.20 3.36 -2.97
N GLY A 79 -5.67 2.87 -4.08
CA GLY A 79 -4.22 2.69 -4.25
C GLY A 79 -3.42 3.99 -4.04
N LYS A 80 -3.91 5.13 -4.54
CA LYS A 80 -3.27 6.44 -4.31
C LYS A 80 -3.30 6.86 -2.85
N GLU A 81 -4.37 6.58 -2.12
CA GLU A 81 -4.46 6.87 -0.68
C GLU A 81 -3.46 6.03 0.12
N ILE A 82 -3.37 4.73 -0.18
CA ILE A 82 -2.39 3.83 0.43
C ILE A 82 -0.97 4.35 0.16
N ALA A 83 -0.65 4.73 -1.08
CA ALA A 83 0.66 5.27 -1.43
C ALA A 83 1.04 6.52 -0.63
N ARG A 84 0.08 7.42 -0.41
CA ARG A 84 0.30 8.63 0.41
C ARG A 84 0.54 8.28 1.87
N ALA A 85 -0.30 7.43 2.44
CA ALA A 85 -0.19 7.00 3.83
C ALA A 85 1.14 6.26 4.09
N THR A 86 1.53 5.36 3.19
CA THR A 86 2.81 4.64 3.26
C THR A 86 4.01 5.57 3.16
N LYS A 87 3.99 6.56 2.28
CA LYS A 87 5.06 7.56 2.16
C LYS A 87 5.21 8.39 3.43
N GLU A 88 4.10 8.80 4.03
CA GLU A 88 4.10 9.58 5.28
C GLU A 88 4.60 8.74 6.46
N ALA A 89 4.15 7.48 6.58
CA ALA A 89 4.62 6.55 7.60
C ALA A 89 6.13 6.33 7.51
N ASN A 90 6.67 6.10 6.30
CA ASN A 90 8.11 5.93 6.10
C ASN A 90 8.90 7.17 6.54
N LYS A 91 8.45 8.36 6.16
CA LYS A 91 9.09 9.62 6.56
C LYS A 91 9.13 9.76 8.09
N ASN A 92 8.04 9.42 8.76
CA ASN A 92 7.93 9.53 10.22
C ASN A 92 8.80 8.49 10.93
N LEU A 93 8.85 7.25 10.45
CA LEU A 93 9.69 6.18 11.00
C LEU A 93 11.17 6.50 10.83
N THR A 94 11.59 6.96 9.65
CA THR A 94 12.98 7.39 9.41
C THR A 94 13.38 8.57 10.30
N ALA A 95 12.48 9.55 10.51
CA ALA A 95 12.73 10.65 11.40
C ALA A 95 12.88 10.22 12.88
N LEU A 96 12.10 9.22 13.32
CA LEU A 96 12.21 8.63 14.65
C LEU A 96 13.52 7.86 14.80
N GLN A 97 13.93 7.10 13.81
CA GLN A 97 15.19 6.38 13.82
C GLN A 97 16.36 7.36 14.00
N ASN A 98 16.43 8.39 13.17
CA ASN A 98 17.49 9.42 13.27
C ASN A 98 17.48 10.13 14.64
N LEU A 99 16.27 10.39 15.19
CA LEU A 99 16.16 11.00 16.53
C LEU A 99 16.74 10.08 17.61
N TYR A 100 16.45 8.79 17.55
CA TYR A 100 16.95 7.83 18.55
C TYR A 100 18.45 7.59 18.42
N GLU A 101 18.99 7.57 17.21
CA GLU A 101 20.44 7.50 16.99
C GLU A 101 21.17 8.72 17.60
N LYS A 102 20.61 9.90 17.40
CA LYS A 102 21.14 11.11 18.01
C LYS A 102 21.06 11.07 19.54
N GLU A 103 19.92 10.65 20.11
CA GLU A 103 19.72 10.53 21.55
C GLU A 103 20.68 9.51 22.18
N GLU A 104 20.95 8.39 21.49
CA GLU A 104 21.93 7.37 21.90
C GLU A 104 23.34 7.98 21.97
N SER A 105 23.77 8.67 20.91
CA SER A 105 25.09 9.33 20.87
C SER A 105 25.26 10.39 21.97
N GLU A 106 24.21 11.18 22.26
CA GLU A 106 24.24 12.17 23.34
C GLU A 106 24.37 11.50 24.71
N LYS A 107 23.72 10.37 24.96
CA LYS A 107 23.80 9.61 26.21
C LYS A 107 25.15 8.93 26.38
N ASP A 108 25.72 8.38 25.33
CA ASP A 108 27.09 7.82 25.35
C ASP A 108 28.11 8.90 25.72
N ALA A 109 27.98 10.08 25.12
CA ALA A 109 28.84 11.21 25.48
C ALA A 109 28.72 11.63 26.96
N LEU A 110 27.50 11.61 27.52
CA LEU A 110 27.26 11.90 28.95
C LEU A 110 27.92 10.85 29.85
N LEU A 111 27.82 9.55 29.52
CA LEU A 111 28.49 8.49 30.28
C LEU A 111 30.01 8.66 30.29
N VAL A 112 30.61 9.00 29.15
CA VAL A 112 32.05 9.27 29.04
C VAL A 112 32.42 10.48 29.93
N MET A 113 31.61 11.53 29.94
CA MET A 113 31.85 12.71 30.79
C MET A 113 31.74 12.37 32.28
N ILE A 114 30.76 11.60 32.71
CA ILE A 114 30.58 11.13 34.08
C ILE A 114 31.82 10.35 34.53
N GLU A 115 32.29 9.41 33.72
CA GLU A 115 33.48 8.61 34.00
C GLU A 115 34.76 9.47 34.12
N GLN A 116 34.91 10.47 33.25
CA GLN A 116 36.04 11.40 33.33
C GLN A 116 36.00 12.26 34.62
N GLN A 117 34.79 12.68 35.03
CA GLN A 117 34.63 13.43 36.28
C GLN A 117 34.94 12.57 37.50
N LYS A 118 34.47 11.32 37.55
CA LYS A 118 34.83 10.39 38.64
C LYS A 118 36.34 10.19 38.76
N LYS A 119 37.02 9.98 37.62
CA LYS A 119 38.49 9.82 37.59
C LYS A 119 39.22 11.08 38.08
N LYS A 120 38.70 12.28 37.82
CA LYS A 120 39.28 13.54 38.33
C LYS A 120 39.08 13.64 39.82
N LEU A 121 37.90 13.37 40.35
CA LEU A 121 37.59 13.41 41.78
C LEU A 121 38.46 12.42 42.59
N THR A 122 38.56 11.17 42.14
CA THR A 122 39.42 10.15 42.77
C THR A 122 40.89 10.52 42.78
N ARG A 123 41.39 11.33 41.84
CA ARG A 123 42.77 11.83 41.84
C ARG A 123 42.96 13.01 42.79
N GLN A 124 41.91 13.76 43.09
CA GLN A 124 41.93 14.95 44.00
C GLN A 124 41.73 14.57 45.47
N ASP A 125 41.53 13.30 45.78
CA ASP A 125 41.09 12.74 47.08
C ASP A 125 42.07 12.95 48.25
N LYS A 126 43.16 13.69 48.04
CA LYS A 126 44.13 14.01 49.10
C LYS A 126 43.69 15.13 50.05
N ILE A 127 42.55 15.80 49.79
CA ILE A 127 42.20 17.02 50.50
C ILE A 127 40.94 16.90 51.37
N ASN A 128 39.93 16.11 51.01
CA ASN A 128 38.72 15.94 51.84
C ASN A 128 37.90 14.72 51.41
N SER A 129 38.09 13.56 52.04
CA SER A 129 37.48 12.27 51.65
C SER A 129 35.94 12.29 51.67
N GLN A 130 35.32 12.89 52.67
CA GLN A 130 33.85 12.92 52.83
C GLN A 130 33.15 13.69 51.68
N THR A 131 33.70 14.82 51.27
CA THR A 131 33.14 15.62 50.17
C THR A 131 33.29 14.90 48.81
N THR A 132 34.44 14.25 48.64
CA THR A 132 34.71 13.44 47.42
C THR A 132 33.76 12.25 47.32
N ASP A 133 33.56 11.53 48.42
CA ASP A 133 32.61 10.39 48.48
C ASP A 133 31.18 10.83 48.11
N TYR A 134 30.73 11.98 48.63
CA TYR A 134 29.42 12.53 48.29
C TYR A 134 29.28 12.82 46.79
N TYR A 135 30.25 13.48 46.17
CA TYR A 135 30.22 13.77 44.73
C TYR A 135 30.32 12.52 43.87
N VAL A 136 31.12 11.51 44.27
CA VAL A 136 31.20 10.22 43.57
C VAL A 136 29.85 9.50 43.64
N GLN A 137 29.19 9.55 44.81
CA GLN A 137 27.84 8.97 44.93
C GLN A 137 26.83 9.64 44.00
N MET A 138 26.79 10.99 43.95
CA MET A 138 25.93 11.72 43.04
C MET A 138 26.19 11.34 41.55
N LEU A 139 27.46 11.20 41.15
CA LEU A 139 27.82 10.80 39.80
C LEU A 139 27.41 9.37 39.50
N ASN A 140 27.47 8.46 40.50
CA ASN A 140 26.96 7.09 40.37
C ASN A 140 25.42 7.06 40.14
N GLU A 141 24.70 7.88 40.90
CA GLU A 141 23.25 8.01 40.72
C GLU A 141 22.90 8.57 39.33
N GLN A 142 23.62 9.60 38.87
CA GLN A 142 23.45 10.12 37.51
C GLN A 142 23.77 9.08 36.44
N GLN A 143 24.83 8.30 36.63
CA GLN A 143 25.17 7.21 35.70
C GLN A 143 24.06 6.17 35.60
N GLN A 144 23.49 5.75 36.75
CA GLN A 144 22.36 4.80 36.75
C GLN A 144 21.15 5.35 36.00
N ILE A 145 20.83 6.63 36.16
CA ILE A 145 19.71 7.27 35.43
C ILE A 145 19.98 7.26 33.92
N VAL A 146 21.20 7.56 33.48
CA VAL A 146 21.57 7.53 32.06
C VAL A 146 21.52 6.10 31.51
N GLU A 147 22.05 5.13 32.22
CA GLU A 147 22.04 3.72 31.85
C GLU A 147 20.60 3.18 31.74
N GLN A 148 19.74 3.49 32.69
CA GLN A 148 18.31 3.16 32.63
C GLN A 148 17.66 3.77 31.37
N SER A 149 17.91 5.05 31.13
CA SER A 149 17.40 5.78 29.99
C SER A 149 17.92 5.22 28.64
N MET A 150 19.15 4.70 28.60
CA MET A 150 19.71 3.99 27.45
C MET A 150 19.01 2.64 27.22
N SER A 151 18.71 1.92 28.29
CA SER A 151 17.94 0.66 28.19
C SER A 151 16.57 0.91 27.57
N ASP A 152 15.84 1.93 28.04
CA ASP A 152 14.55 2.32 27.48
C ASP A 152 14.65 2.75 26.02
N LEU A 153 15.72 3.47 25.67
CA LEU A 153 15.98 3.89 24.30
C LEU A 153 16.23 2.69 23.38
N LYS A 154 16.97 1.69 23.84
CA LYS A 154 17.23 0.47 23.09
C LYS A 154 15.94 -0.29 22.76
N ILE A 155 15.03 -0.39 23.74
CA ILE A 155 13.70 -1.01 23.51
C ILE A 155 12.92 -0.23 22.45
N ARG A 156 12.90 1.10 22.52
CA ARG A 156 12.21 1.94 21.53
C ARG A 156 12.83 1.82 20.13
N LYS A 157 14.16 1.71 20.05
CA LYS A 157 14.88 1.49 18.79
C LYS A 157 14.46 0.18 18.14
N GLN A 158 14.43 -0.91 18.92
CA GLN A 158 13.94 -2.20 18.44
C GLN A 158 12.50 -2.16 17.93
N GLN A 159 11.62 -1.43 18.62
CA GLN A 159 10.23 -1.24 18.17
C GLN A 159 10.16 -0.51 16.82
N VAL A 160 11.00 0.51 16.60
CA VAL A 160 11.05 1.21 15.31
C VAL A 160 11.60 0.33 14.20
N GLU A 161 12.62 -0.49 14.49
CA GLU A 161 13.16 -1.48 13.55
C GLU A 161 12.09 -2.49 13.13
N GLN A 162 11.34 -3.05 14.07
CA GLN A 162 10.20 -3.94 13.77
C GLN A 162 9.15 -3.26 12.89
N LEU A 163 8.79 -2.02 13.20
CA LEU A 163 7.85 -1.25 12.39
C LEU A 163 8.36 -0.98 10.98
N LEU A 164 9.67 -0.78 10.81
CA LEU A 164 10.30 -0.62 9.49
C LEU A 164 10.24 -1.92 8.66
N GLU A 165 10.47 -3.08 9.28
CA GLU A 165 10.33 -4.38 8.63
C GLU A 165 8.88 -4.66 8.20
N GLU A 166 7.92 -4.40 9.09
CA GLU A 166 6.50 -4.49 8.78
C GLU A 166 6.12 -3.56 7.63
N TRP A 167 6.67 -2.35 7.64
CA TRP A 167 6.44 -1.37 6.58
C TRP A 167 7.00 -1.83 5.23
N GLN A 168 8.20 -2.42 5.18
CA GLN A 168 8.77 -3.00 3.96
C GLN A 168 7.86 -4.10 3.38
N THR A 169 7.33 -4.97 4.25
CA THR A 169 6.37 -6.00 3.85
C THR A 169 5.10 -5.39 3.24
N LEU A 170 4.59 -4.30 3.83
CA LEU A 170 3.44 -3.57 3.29
C LEU A 170 3.73 -2.91 1.95
N GLN A 171 4.92 -2.37 1.78
CA GLN A 171 5.34 -1.77 0.51
C GLN A 171 5.35 -2.80 -0.61
N MET A 172 5.84 -4.02 -0.35
CA MET A 172 5.79 -5.12 -1.32
C MET A 172 4.34 -5.50 -1.69
N LYS A 173 3.46 -5.64 -0.69
CA LYS A 173 2.02 -5.90 -0.94
C LYS A 173 1.38 -4.81 -1.77
N TYR A 174 1.70 -3.55 -1.50
CA TYR A 174 1.21 -2.43 -2.28
C TYR A 174 1.71 -2.45 -3.73
N GLN A 175 2.96 -2.82 -3.97
CA GLN A 175 3.48 -2.98 -5.33
C GLN A 175 2.73 -4.07 -6.09
N THR A 176 2.47 -5.22 -5.46
CA THR A 176 1.65 -6.29 -6.04
C THR A 176 0.24 -5.81 -6.36
N TYR A 177 -0.42 -5.12 -5.44
CA TYR A 177 -1.74 -4.54 -5.65
C TYR A 177 -1.79 -3.58 -6.85
N ASN A 178 -0.78 -2.70 -6.99
CA ASN A 178 -0.69 -1.81 -8.15
C ASN A 178 -0.50 -2.56 -9.47
N GLN A 179 0.32 -3.61 -9.47
CA GLN A 179 0.51 -4.46 -10.67
C GLN A 179 -0.81 -5.15 -11.07
N GLU A 180 -1.60 -5.61 -10.12
CA GLU A 180 -2.92 -6.19 -10.37
C GLU A 180 -3.89 -5.15 -10.95
N ILE A 181 -3.89 -3.92 -10.43
CA ILE A 181 -4.69 -2.80 -10.98
C ILE A 181 -4.28 -2.49 -12.42
N GLU A 182 -2.98 -2.40 -12.71
CA GLU A 182 -2.47 -2.14 -14.07
C GLU A 182 -2.86 -3.26 -15.03
N LYS A 183 -2.75 -4.52 -14.59
CA LYS A 183 -3.18 -5.67 -15.37
C LYS A 183 -4.68 -5.62 -15.67
N LYS A 184 -5.52 -5.37 -14.65
CA LYS A 184 -6.97 -5.22 -14.82
C LYS A 184 -7.32 -4.08 -15.77
N ALA A 185 -6.61 -2.95 -15.69
CA ALA A 185 -6.80 -1.81 -16.58
C ALA A 185 -6.49 -2.17 -18.05
N PHE A 186 -5.41 -2.91 -18.26
CA PHE A 186 -5.02 -3.38 -19.58
C PHE A 186 -6.05 -4.37 -20.17
N GLU A 187 -6.47 -5.38 -19.40
CA GLU A 187 -7.47 -6.35 -19.79
C GLU A 187 -8.82 -5.67 -20.10
N LEU A 188 -9.22 -4.69 -19.30
CA LEU A 188 -10.44 -3.92 -19.54
C LEU A 188 -10.36 -3.12 -20.84
N ALA A 189 -9.22 -2.47 -21.13
CA ALA A 189 -9.02 -1.74 -22.37
C ALA A 189 -9.08 -2.66 -23.60
N GLN A 190 -8.49 -3.85 -23.54
CA GLN A 190 -8.60 -4.84 -24.60
C GLN A 190 -10.04 -5.31 -24.80
N THR A 191 -10.77 -5.55 -23.71
CA THR A 191 -12.18 -5.96 -23.73
C THR A 191 -13.06 -4.88 -24.36
N GLU A 192 -12.81 -3.59 -24.07
CA GLU A 192 -13.50 -2.47 -24.71
C GLU A 192 -13.27 -2.40 -26.22
N VAL A 193 -12.04 -2.64 -26.67
CA VAL A 193 -11.71 -2.65 -28.10
C VAL A 193 -12.48 -3.78 -28.79
N LEU A 194 -12.43 -4.98 -28.23
CA LEU A 194 -13.14 -6.14 -28.77
C LEU A 194 -14.66 -5.91 -28.83
N LEU A 195 -15.24 -5.31 -27.78
CA LEU A 195 -16.66 -4.98 -27.77
C LEU A 195 -17.02 -3.98 -28.88
N LYS A 196 -16.22 -2.94 -29.09
CA LYS A 196 -16.43 -1.96 -30.17
C LYS A 196 -16.41 -2.60 -31.55
N GLU A 197 -15.47 -3.52 -31.77
CA GLU A 197 -15.39 -4.28 -33.02
C GLU A 197 -16.65 -5.16 -33.25
N ARG A 198 -17.08 -5.89 -32.20
CA ARG A 198 -18.29 -6.72 -32.28
C ARG A 198 -19.55 -5.89 -32.52
N MET A 199 -19.69 -4.73 -31.85
CA MET A 199 -20.79 -3.82 -32.10
C MET A 199 -20.79 -3.23 -33.51
N LYS A 200 -19.61 -3.00 -34.12
CA LYS A 200 -19.49 -2.53 -35.50
C LYS A 200 -19.99 -3.63 -36.45
N ILE A 201 -19.55 -4.86 -36.30
CA ILE A 201 -19.98 -6.01 -37.08
C ILE A 201 -21.52 -6.18 -37.00
N LEU A 202 -22.06 -6.15 -35.76
CA LEU A 202 -23.50 -6.25 -35.55
C LEU A 202 -24.28 -5.17 -36.31
N LYS A 203 -23.82 -3.92 -36.28
CA LYS A 203 -24.48 -2.83 -37.02
C LYS A 203 -24.45 -3.01 -38.53
N GLU A 204 -23.38 -3.56 -39.08
CA GLU A 204 -23.25 -3.88 -40.51
C GLU A 204 -24.24 -4.99 -40.90
N GLU A 205 -24.33 -6.07 -40.12
CA GLU A 205 -25.26 -7.17 -40.34
C GLU A 205 -26.73 -6.73 -40.16
N GLN A 206 -27.03 -5.88 -39.19
CA GLN A 206 -28.37 -5.29 -39.01
C GLN A 206 -28.79 -4.41 -40.21
N LYS A 207 -27.86 -3.68 -40.83
CA LYS A 207 -28.13 -2.90 -42.04
C LYS A 207 -28.40 -3.82 -43.22
N ALA A 208 -27.60 -4.86 -43.38
CA ALA A 208 -27.81 -5.86 -44.44
C ALA A 208 -29.18 -6.53 -44.28
N ALA A 209 -29.58 -6.89 -43.06
CA ALA A 209 -30.87 -7.50 -42.77
C ALA A 209 -32.11 -6.59 -43.04
N LYS A 210 -31.94 -5.26 -43.05
CA LYS A 210 -33.00 -4.28 -43.35
C LYS A 210 -33.19 -4.07 -44.86
N SER A 211 -32.15 -4.31 -45.65
CA SER A 211 -32.19 -4.12 -47.13
C SER A 211 -32.84 -5.28 -47.89
N LEU A 212 -33.32 -6.25 -47.13
CA LEU A 212 -33.99 -7.46 -47.59
C LEU A 212 -35.47 -7.43 -47.19
#